data_536596df5ef8861ef5c83ba21af952e4
#
_entry.id   536596df5ef8861ef5c83ba21af952e4
#
_cell.length_a   1.000
_cell.length_b   1.000
_cell.length_c   1.000
_cell.angle_alpha   90.00
_cell.angle_beta   90.00
_cell.angle_gamma   90.00
#
_symmetry.space_group_name_H-M   'P 1'
#
loop_
_entity.id
_entity.type
_entity.pdbx_description
1 polymer ?
#
loop_
_entity_poly.entity_id
_entity_poly.type
_entity_poly.pdbx_seq_one_letter_code
_entity_poly.pdbx_strand_id
1 'polypeptide(L)'
;EISACLVGSEMCIRDRSRADDLSNEQGANGKTNYLKNISGLWLIQETRRAYRRAGAEYSYNDLEQLARAAEPFTCFIDPDDPRFSTPGDLPERIRDFCRETGQPVPESVGAVVRCIYESLAMKYRFALDQISARTGRQFNVLHLLGGGTKDGFLCQMTADSLAFPVIAGPTEATALGNMLLQLIALDQLPDVAAGRELIRKTETLKTYEPKPTAARDRAYRDFQNILR
;
A
#
# COMPACT_ATOMS: atom_id res chain seq x y z
N GLU A 1 7.51 14.58 21.50
CA GLU A 1 7.81 14.14 22.89
C GLU A 1 7.58 12.64 23.03
N ILE A 2 8.51 11.82 22.57
CA ILE A 2 8.50 10.36 22.83
C ILE A 2 9.75 9.96 23.63
N SER A 3 10.55 10.90 24.10
CA SER A 3 11.72 10.60 24.93
C SER A 3 11.42 10.39 26.42
N ALA A 4 10.18 10.54 26.84
CA ALA A 4 9.81 10.47 28.28
C ALA A 4 9.18 9.14 28.70
N CYS A 5 9.13 8.15 27.85
CA CYS A 5 8.35 6.98 28.11
C CYS A 5 9.17 5.70 28.15
N LEU A 6 10.06 5.52 29.08
CA LEU A 6 10.88 4.31 29.19
C LEU A 6 10.64 3.48 30.47
N VAL A 7 9.44 3.51 31.05
CA VAL A 7 9.13 2.64 32.20
C VAL A 7 7.77 1.96 32.07
N GLY A 8 7.76 0.65 31.94
CA GLY A 8 6.61 -0.25 32.16
C GLY A 8 5.60 -0.38 31.02
N SER A 9 4.93 0.67 30.61
CA SER A 9 3.90 0.60 29.55
C SER A 9 4.46 0.54 28.12
N GLU A 10 5.70 0.95 27.92
CA GLU A 10 6.34 1.03 26.61
C GLU A 10 6.95 -0.27 26.12
N MET A 11 7.41 -1.12 27.03
CA MET A 11 7.79 -2.48 26.63
C MET A 11 6.59 -3.21 26.02
N CYS A 12 5.40 -3.05 26.60
CA CYS A 12 4.16 -3.62 26.06
C CYS A 12 3.73 -3.02 24.72
N ILE A 13 4.00 -1.72 24.47
CA ILE A 13 3.73 -1.09 23.18
C ILE A 13 4.74 -1.54 22.13
N ARG A 14 6.03 -1.61 22.49
CA ARG A 14 7.09 -2.12 21.59
C ARG A 14 6.85 -3.58 21.21
N ASP A 15 6.52 -4.44 22.15
CA ASP A 15 6.26 -5.86 21.87
C ASP A 15 5.03 -6.03 20.98
N ARG A 16 3.97 -5.27 21.22
CA ARG A 16 2.77 -5.28 20.37
C ARG A 16 3.04 -4.70 18.98
N SER A 17 3.80 -3.62 18.87
CA SER A 17 4.18 -3.05 17.57
C SER A 17 5.06 -4.01 16.78
N ARG A 18 5.98 -4.71 17.46
CA ARG A 18 6.81 -5.73 16.85
C ARG A 18 5.98 -6.94 16.37
N ALA A 19 4.99 -7.36 17.15
CA ALA A 19 4.08 -8.44 16.75
C ALA A 19 3.24 -8.08 15.51
N ASP A 20 2.93 -6.78 15.33
CA ASP A 20 2.23 -6.28 14.15
C ASP A 20 3.19 -5.89 13.00
N ASP A 21 4.49 -6.12 13.16
CA ASP A 21 5.52 -5.72 12.20
C ASP A 21 5.49 -4.21 11.89
N LEU A 22 5.33 -3.40 12.95
CA LEU A 22 5.32 -1.95 12.90
C LEU A 22 6.65 -1.41 13.46
N SER A 23 7.24 -0.45 12.77
CA SER A 23 8.52 0.15 13.15
C SER A 23 8.43 1.67 13.34
N ASN A 24 9.40 2.20 14.08
CA ASN A 24 9.61 3.64 14.24
C ASN A 24 10.87 4.05 13.48
N GLU A 25 10.74 5.06 12.63
CA GLU A 25 11.86 5.66 11.93
C GLU A 25 11.94 7.14 12.26
N GLN A 26 13.16 7.66 12.34
CA GLN A 26 13.37 9.09 12.58
C GLN A 26 12.92 9.90 11.37
N GLY A 27 12.01 10.83 11.59
CA GLY A 27 11.56 11.81 10.60
C GLY A 27 12.24 13.16 10.76
N ALA A 28 11.88 14.11 9.89
CA ALA A 28 12.36 15.48 9.96
C ALA A 28 11.89 16.19 11.24
N ASN A 29 12.69 17.16 11.73
CA ASN A 29 12.35 18.02 12.88
C ASN A 29 12.06 17.24 14.18
N GLY A 30 12.80 16.17 14.45
CA GLY A 30 12.65 15.36 15.66
C GLY A 30 11.34 14.57 15.76
N LYS A 31 10.60 14.47 14.66
CA LYS A 31 9.39 13.64 14.60
C LYS A 31 9.75 12.18 14.37
N THR A 32 8.92 11.27 14.86
CA THR A 32 9.03 9.84 14.59
C THR A 32 7.93 9.44 13.62
N ASN A 33 8.32 8.73 12.56
CA ASN A 33 7.39 8.07 11.65
C ASN A 33 7.08 6.67 12.20
N TYR A 34 5.80 6.38 12.38
CA TYR A 34 5.34 5.05 12.74
C TYR A 34 4.82 4.38 11.47
N LEU A 35 5.43 3.28 11.07
CA LEU A 35 5.23 2.72 9.73
C LEU A 35 5.20 1.19 9.72
N LYS A 36 4.63 0.66 8.64
CA LYS A 36 4.64 -0.74 8.26
C LYS A 36 5.18 -0.87 6.83
N ASN A 37 6.14 -1.76 6.66
CA ASN A 37 6.59 -2.14 5.33
C ASN A 37 5.60 -3.15 4.73
N ILE A 38 5.24 -2.96 3.47
CA ILE A 38 4.33 -3.83 2.72
C ILE A 38 4.94 -4.04 1.34
N SER A 39 4.96 -5.29 0.87
CA SER A 39 5.27 -5.60 -0.52
C SER A 39 4.30 -4.86 -1.44
N GLY A 40 4.83 -4.07 -2.35
CA GLY A 40 4.02 -3.21 -3.20
C GLY A 40 3.88 -3.73 -4.63
N LEU A 41 3.95 -2.81 -5.60
CA LEU A 41 3.84 -3.09 -7.04
C LEU A 41 4.95 -4.01 -7.60
N TRP A 42 5.94 -4.39 -6.79
CA TRP A 42 6.86 -5.48 -7.09
C TRP A 42 6.12 -6.75 -7.54
N LEU A 43 5.00 -7.08 -6.91
CA LEU A 43 4.19 -8.24 -7.26
C LEU A 43 3.69 -8.17 -8.71
N ILE A 44 3.21 -7.00 -9.15
CA ILE A 44 2.80 -6.78 -10.54
C ILE A 44 4.00 -6.85 -11.50
N GLN A 45 5.13 -6.24 -11.11
CA GLN A 45 6.33 -6.23 -11.93
C GLN A 45 6.88 -7.64 -12.14
N GLU A 46 6.94 -8.45 -11.09
CA GLU A 46 7.45 -9.82 -11.17
C GLU A 46 6.48 -10.75 -11.90
N THR A 47 5.16 -10.58 -11.68
CA THR A 47 4.14 -11.26 -12.47
C THR A 47 4.31 -10.99 -13.98
N ARG A 48 4.51 -9.71 -14.35
CA ARG A 48 4.80 -9.34 -15.75
C ARG A 48 6.07 -10.00 -16.26
N ARG A 49 7.14 -10.02 -15.45
CA ARG A 49 8.41 -10.68 -15.82
C ARG A 49 8.23 -12.18 -15.98
N ALA A 50 7.45 -12.84 -15.13
CA ALA A 50 7.16 -14.26 -15.23
C ALA A 50 6.44 -14.60 -16.55
N TYR A 51 5.40 -13.85 -16.92
CA TYR A 51 4.73 -14.04 -18.21
C TYR A 51 5.65 -13.79 -19.40
N ARG A 52 6.52 -12.78 -19.35
CA ARG A 52 7.49 -12.54 -20.42
C ARG A 52 8.48 -13.69 -20.56
N ARG A 53 8.95 -14.29 -19.45
CA ARG A 53 9.79 -15.50 -19.50
C ARG A 53 9.06 -16.70 -20.11
N ALA A 54 7.75 -16.78 -19.93
CA ALA A 54 6.90 -17.80 -20.55
C ALA A 54 6.50 -17.47 -22.01
N GLY A 55 7.02 -16.40 -22.61
CA GLY A 55 6.78 -16.03 -24.01
C GLY A 55 5.53 -15.14 -24.23
N ALA A 56 4.87 -14.67 -23.16
CA ALA A 56 3.71 -13.78 -23.25
C ALA A 56 4.09 -12.36 -22.77
N GLU A 57 4.07 -11.39 -23.67
CA GLU A 57 4.43 -10.02 -23.35
C GLU A 57 3.18 -9.17 -23.10
N TYR A 58 3.14 -8.52 -21.92
CA TYR A 58 2.08 -7.60 -21.53
C TYR A 58 2.68 -6.25 -21.12
N SER A 59 2.08 -5.15 -21.53
CA SER A 59 2.31 -3.85 -20.93
C SER A 59 1.62 -3.75 -19.56
N TYR A 60 1.96 -2.76 -18.75
CA TYR A 60 1.23 -2.51 -17.49
C TYR A 60 -0.24 -2.16 -17.75
N ASN A 61 -0.52 -1.44 -18.84
CA ASN A 61 -1.89 -1.12 -19.23
C ASN A 61 -2.69 -2.39 -19.61
N ASP A 62 -2.07 -3.33 -20.34
CA ASP A 62 -2.74 -4.59 -20.68
C ASP A 62 -3.10 -5.39 -19.41
N LEU A 63 -2.17 -5.49 -18.46
CA LEU A 63 -2.39 -6.16 -17.20
C LEU A 63 -3.52 -5.48 -16.40
N GLU A 64 -3.55 -4.16 -16.35
CA GLU A 64 -4.62 -3.39 -15.71
C GLU A 64 -5.97 -3.65 -16.37
N GLN A 65 -6.07 -3.61 -17.71
CA GLN A 65 -7.30 -3.87 -18.42
C GLN A 65 -7.82 -5.30 -18.21
N LEU A 66 -6.93 -6.28 -18.24
CA LEU A 66 -7.27 -7.67 -17.93
C LEU A 66 -7.77 -7.83 -16.49
N ALA A 67 -7.12 -7.16 -15.55
CA ALA A 67 -7.57 -7.17 -14.16
C ALA A 67 -8.93 -6.49 -13.97
N ARG A 68 -9.21 -5.40 -14.68
CA ARG A 68 -10.52 -4.72 -14.65
C ARG A 68 -11.66 -5.60 -15.17
N ALA A 69 -11.37 -6.43 -16.17
CA ALA A 69 -12.33 -7.35 -16.76
C ALA A 69 -12.55 -8.64 -15.94
N ALA A 70 -11.65 -8.98 -15.03
CA ALA A 70 -11.77 -10.17 -14.20
C ALA A 70 -12.80 -10.01 -13.08
N GLU A 71 -13.36 -11.14 -12.61
CA GLU A 71 -14.33 -11.19 -11.51
C GLU A 71 -13.72 -10.63 -10.22
N PRO A 72 -14.40 -9.69 -9.52
CA PRO A 72 -13.91 -9.10 -8.30
C PRO A 72 -14.00 -10.00 -7.08
N PHE A 73 -13.04 -9.87 -6.17
CA PHE A 73 -13.05 -10.48 -4.84
C PHE A 73 -13.13 -12.01 -4.84
N THR A 74 -12.53 -12.63 -5.85
CA THR A 74 -12.55 -14.10 -6.00
C THR A 74 -11.55 -14.78 -5.06
N CYS A 75 -10.36 -14.22 -4.93
CA CYS A 75 -9.29 -14.73 -4.07
C CYS A 75 -8.34 -13.62 -3.64
N PHE A 76 -7.60 -13.90 -2.57
CA PHE A 76 -6.63 -12.97 -1.99
C PHE A 76 -5.33 -13.68 -1.64
N ILE A 77 -4.24 -12.94 -1.57
CA ILE A 77 -2.95 -13.38 -1.01
C ILE A 77 -2.54 -12.46 0.13
N ASP A 78 -1.68 -12.92 1.03
CA ASP A 78 -0.91 -12.00 1.87
C ASP A 78 0.27 -11.47 1.06
N PRO A 79 0.29 -10.18 0.68
CA PRO A 79 1.40 -9.60 -0.10
C PRO A 79 2.77 -9.76 0.57
N ASP A 80 2.82 -9.93 1.89
CA ASP A 80 4.04 -10.03 2.66
C ASP A 80 4.44 -11.49 2.97
N ASP A 81 3.72 -12.48 2.43
CA ASP A 81 4.13 -13.88 2.55
C ASP A 81 5.53 -14.06 1.91
N PRO A 82 6.50 -14.67 2.62
CA PRO A 82 7.88 -14.83 2.15
C PRO A 82 8.02 -15.49 0.76
N ARG A 83 7.05 -16.32 0.36
CA ARG A 83 7.04 -16.96 -0.96
C ARG A 83 6.97 -15.95 -2.12
N PHE A 84 6.47 -14.75 -1.87
CA PHE A 84 6.34 -13.70 -2.89
C PHE A 84 7.52 -12.72 -2.92
N SER A 85 8.47 -12.83 -2.01
CA SER A 85 9.60 -11.89 -1.89
C SER A 85 10.74 -12.14 -2.90
N THR A 86 10.76 -13.28 -3.56
CA THR A 86 11.85 -13.68 -4.46
C THR A 86 11.40 -13.73 -5.93
N PRO A 87 12.28 -13.40 -6.90
CA PRO A 87 11.99 -13.56 -8.32
C PRO A 87 11.62 -15.00 -8.68
N GLY A 88 10.85 -15.19 -9.76
CA GLY A 88 10.50 -16.51 -10.25
C GLY A 88 9.09 -16.57 -10.82
N ASP A 89 8.46 -17.74 -10.78
CA ASP A 89 7.10 -17.93 -11.25
C ASP A 89 6.09 -17.47 -10.18
N LEU A 90 5.92 -16.15 -10.08
CA LEU A 90 4.99 -15.56 -9.12
C LEU A 90 3.53 -15.92 -9.39
N PRO A 91 3.04 -15.98 -10.65
CA PRO A 91 1.69 -16.44 -10.92
C PRO A 91 1.38 -17.82 -10.36
N GLU A 92 2.30 -18.79 -10.48
CA GLU A 92 2.08 -20.14 -9.96
C GLU A 92 2.11 -20.16 -8.43
N ARG A 93 3.01 -19.41 -7.80
CA ARG A 93 3.02 -19.27 -6.31
C ARG A 93 1.73 -18.66 -5.77
N ILE A 94 1.10 -17.74 -6.51
CA ILE A 94 -0.22 -17.19 -6.16
C ILE A 94 -1.28 -18.27 -6.24
N ARG A 95 -1.27 -19.10 -7.29
CA ARG A 95 -2.20 -20.22 -7.43
C ARG A 95 -2.01 -21.26 -6.32
N ASP A 96 -0.77 -21.57 -5.99
CA ASP A 96 -0.45 -22.50 -4.88
C ASP A 96 -0.95 -21.95 -3.55
N PHE A 97 -0.73 -20.66 -3.27
CA PHE A 97 -1.27 -20.02 -2.08
C PHE A 97 -2.80 -20.13 -2.01
N CYS A 98 -3.50 -19.89 -3.12
CA CYS A 98 -4.95 -20.02 -3.17
C CYS A 98 -5.41 -21.47 -2.94
N ARG A 99 -4.71 -22.47 -3.51
CA ARG A 99 -4.99 -23.90 -3.27
C ARG A 99 -4.82 -24.26 -1.80
N GLU A 100 -3.71 -23.85 -1.19
CA GLU A 100 -3.39 -24.14 0.20
C GLU A 100 -4.37 -23.51 1.18
N THR A 101 -4.89 -22.31 0.85
CA THR A 101 -5.86 -21.58 1.68
C THR A 101 -7.31 -21.91 1.34
N GLY A 102 -7.57 -22.87 0.44
CA GLY A 102 -8.91 -23.31 0.07
C GLY A 102 -9.72 -22.27 -0.71
N GLN A 103 -9.05 -21.31 -1.34
CA GLN A 103 -9.68 -20.28 -2.17
C GLN A 103 -9.82 -20.73 -3.64
N PRO A 104 -10.74 -20.11 -4.40
CA PRO A 104 -10.75 -20.27 -5.85
C PRO A 104 -9.40 -19.91 -6.45
N VAL A 105 -8.90 -20.75 -7.39
CA VAL A 105 -7.59 -20.56 -8.01
C VAL A 105 -7.71 -19.62 -9.20
N PRO A 106 -6.93 -18.53 -9.27
CA PRO A 106 -6.97 -17.59 -10.39
C PRO A 106 -6.29 -18.20 -11.63
N GLU A 107 -7.06 -18.60 -12.64
CA GLU A 107 -6.54 -19.27 -13.82
C GLU A 107 -6.04 -18.28 -14.88
N SER A 108 -6.79 -17.20 -15.15
CA SER A 108 -6.45 -16.23 -16.17
C SER A 108 -5.41 -15.21 -15.67
N VAL A 109 -4.69 -14.59 -16.60
CA VAL A 109 -3.77 -13.48 -16.33
C VAL A 109 -4.48 -12.35 -15.57
N GLY A 110 -5.70 -11.99 -16.02
CA GLY A 110 -6.50 -10.96 -15.39
C GLY A 110 -6.88 -11.29 -13.95
N ALA A 111 -7.26 -12.55 -13.67
CA ALA A 111 -7.62 -13.00 -12.32
C ALA A 111 -6.41 -12.96 -11.37
N VAL A 112 -5.22 -13.39 -11.83
CA VAL A 112 -3.98 -13.30 -11.04
C VAL A 112 -3.64 -11.84 -10.71
N VAL A 113 -3.67 -10.97 -11.71
CA VAL A 113 -3.33 -9.55 -11.52
C VAL A 113 -4.37 -8.85 -10.64
N ARG A 114 -5.65 -9.18 -10.80
CA ARG A 114 -6.71 -8.66 -9.95
C ARG A 114 -6.57 -9.11 -8.49
N CYS A 115 -6.26 -10.37 -8.26
CA CYS A 115 -5.95 -10.89 -6.93
C CYS A 115 -4.84 -10.06 -6.25
N ILE A 116 -3.77 -9.73 -6.98
CA ILE A 116 -2.67 -8.88 -6.45
C ILE A 116 -3.19 -7.48 -6.09
N TYR A 117 -3.91 -6.81 -6.98
CA TYR A 117 -4.41 -5.44 -6.74
C TYR A 117 -5.36 -5.38 -5.54
N GLU A 118 -6.31 -6.31 -5.47
CA GLU A 118 -7.26 -6.37 -4.37
C GLU A 118 -6.59 -6.69 -3.05
N SER A 119 -5.63 -7.61 -3.06
CA SER A 119 -4.85 -7.96 -1.87
C SER A 119 -4.01 -6.79 -1.35
N LEU A 120 -3.37 -6.02 -2.24
CA LEU A 120 -2.63 -4.82 -1.87
C LEU A 120 -3.55 -3.76 -1.24
N ALA A 121 -4.70 -3.50 -1.85
CA ALA A 121 -5.66 -2.53 -1.33
C ALA A 121 -6.21 -2.95 0.06
N MET A 122 -6.49 -4.26 0.26
CA MET A 122 -6.92 -4.80 1.55
C MET A 122 -5.80 -4.78 2.59
N LYS A 123 -4.54 -5.04 2.18
CA LYS A 123 -3.37 -4.96 3.07
C LYS A 123 -3.13 -3.53 3.57
N TYR A 124 -3.34 -2.53 2.72
CA TYR A 124 -3.24 -1.12 3.14
C TYR A 124 -4.30 -0.78 4.19
N ARG A 125 -5.55 -1.23 4.00
CA ARG A 125 -6.59 -1.10 5.03
C ARG A 125 -6.19 -1.78 6.33
N PHE A 126 -5.73 -3.01 6.27
CA PHE A 126 -5.29 -3.79 7.43
C PHE A 126 -4.16 -3.09 8.20
N ALA A 127 -3.15 -2.56 7.49
CA ALA A 127 -2.06 -1.81 8.10
C ALA A 127 -2.55 -0.54 8.82
N LEU A 128 -3.46 0.20 8.20
CA LEU A 128 -4.05 1.40 8.81
C LEU A 128 -4.93 1.08 10.02
N ASP A 129 -5.69 -0.02 9.99
CA ASP A 129 -6.45 -0.50 11.13
C ASP A 129 -5.52 -0.85 12.31
N GLN A 130 -4.39 -1.54 12.04
CA GLN A 130 -3.37 -1.82 13.04
C GLN A 130 -2.78 -0.52 13.64
N ILE A 131 -2.39 0.43 12.78
CA ILE A 131 -1.84 1.72 13.21
C ILE A 131 -2.87 2.49 14.05
N SER A 132 -4.13 2.53 13.61
CA SER A 132 -5.23 3.16 14.34
C SER A 132 -5.44 2.53 15.72
N ALA A 133 -5.45 1.19 15.79
CA ALA A 133 -5.61 0.46 17.04
C ALA A 133 -4.45 0.70 18.02
N ARG A 134 -3.21 0.87 17.52
CA ARG A 134 -2.02 1.11 18.35
C ARG A 134 -1.89 2.56 18.81
N THR A 135 -2.32 3.50 17.98
CA THR A 135 -2.14 4.94 18.24
C THR A 135 -3.38 5.64 18.78
N GLY A 136 -4.55 5.01 18.69
CA GLY A 136 -5.85 5.63 18.97
C GLY A 136 -6.26 6.70 17.95
N ARG A 137 -5.50 6.87 16.87
CA ARG A 137 -5.78 7.88 15.84
C ARG A 137 -6.77 7.35 14.82
N GLN A 138 -7.65 8.24 14.35
CA GLN A 138 -8.54 7.99 13.22
C GLN A 138 -7.97 8.70 11.99
N PHE A 139 -8.07 8.05 10.83
CA PHE A 139 -7.61 8.60 9.56
C PHE A 139 -8.83 8.83 8.66
N ASN A 140 -8.83 9.94 7.94
CA ASN A 140 -9.90 10.34 7.01
C ASN A 140 -9.38 10.67 5.61
N VAL A 141 -8.09 10.53 5.38
CA VAL A 141 -7.43 10.72 4.09
C VAL A 141 -6.13 9.93 4.06
N LEU A 142 -5.81 9.34 2.91
CA LEU A 142 -4.51 8.72 2.64
C LEU A 142 -3.80 9.51 1.53
N HIS A 143 -2.55 9.90 1.77
CA HIS A 143 -1.69 10.44 0.73
C HIS A 143 -0.81 9.34 0.15
N LEU A 144 -0.99 9.02 -1.14
CA LEU A 144 -0.10 8.15 -1.90
C LEU A 144 0.97 9.00 -2.60
N LEU A 145 2.22 8.62 -2.42
CA LEU A 145 3.39 9.35 -2.93
C LEU A 145 4.28 8.40 -3.74
N GLY A 146 5.08 8.98 -4.63
CA GLY A 146 6.05 8.21 -5.42
C GLY A 146 5.45 7.51 -6.64
N GLY A 147 6.18 6.55 -7.21
CA GLY A 147 5.84 5.89 -8.47
C GLY A 147 4.49 5.16 -8.50
N GLY A 148 4.01 4.69 -7.35
CA GLY A 148 2.71 4.03 -7.21
C GLY A 148 1.51 4.93 -7.55
N THR A 149 1.67 6.25 -7.49
CA THR A 149 0.63 7.23 -7.86
C THR A 149 0.23 7.18 -9.32
N LYS A 150 1.06 6.59 -10.18
CA LYS A 150 0.78 6.41 -11.61
C LYS A 150 -0.24 5.29 -11.88
N ASP A 151 -0.39 4.37 -10.92
CA ASP A 151 -1.37 3.28 -11.02
C ASP A 151 -2.74 3.74 -10.48
N GLY A 152 -3.55 4.31 -11.37
CA GLY A 152 -4.86 4.83 -11.01
C GLY A 152 -5.85 3.76 -10.59
N PHE A 153 -5.65 2.51 -11.00
CA PHE A 153 -6.50 1.40 -10.60
C PHE A 153 -6.26 1.02 -9.14
N LEU A 154 -4.99 0.88 -8.74
CA LEU A 154 -4.64 0.65 -7.34
C LEU A 154 -5.06 1.81 -6.45
N CYS A 155 -4.86 3.07 -6.90
CA CYS A 155 -5.29 4.25 -6.15
C CYS A 155 -6.80 4.22 -5.86
N GLN A 156 -7.63 3.90 -6.87
CA GLN A 156 -9.08 3.80 -6.69
C GLN A 156 -9.46 2.62 -5.78
N MET A 157 -8.87 1.44 -6.00
CA MET A 157 -9.13 0.27 -5.14
C MET A 157 -8.73 0.55 -3.68
N THR A 158 -7.66 1.30 -3.47
CA THR A 158 -7.22 1.72 -2.13
C THR A 158 -8.26 2.63 -1.49
N ALA A 159 -8.73 3.68 -2.19
CA ALA A 159 -9.79 4.55 -1.69
C ALA A 159 -11.07 3.75 -1.37
N ASP A 160 -11.42 2.84 -2.27
CA ASP A 160 -12.56 1.97 -2.10
C ASP A 160 -12.41 1.06 -0.88
N SER A 161 -11.24 0.49 -0.64
CA SER A 161 -10.94 -0.37 0.51
C SER A 161 -11.00 0.39 1.83
N LEU A 162 -10.44 1.60 1.87
CA LEU A 162 -10.35 2.45 3.06
C LEU A 162 -11.67 3.14 3.43
N ALA A 163 -12.60 3.29 2.48
CA ALA A 163 -13.84 4.04 2.61
C ALA A 163 -13.64 5.55 2.92
N PHE A 164 -12.48 6.11 2.55
CA PHE A 164 -12.18 7.54 2.60
C PHE A 164 -11.26 7.94 1.44
N PRO A 165 -11.14 9.26 1.12
CA PRO A 165 -10.38 9.74 -0.02
C PRO A 165 -8.91 9.37 0.00
N VAL A 166 -8.37 9.06 -1.19
CA VAL A 166 -6.93 8.89 -1.44
C VAL A 166 -6.46 10.02 -2.36
N ILE A 167 -5.46 10.75 -1.93
CA ILE A 167 -4.81 11.81 -2.70
C ILE A 167 -3.48 11.26 -3.22
N ALA A 168 -3.36 11.11 -4.53
CA ALA A 168 -2.18 10.59 -5.21
C ALA A 168 -1.33 11.73 -5.79
N GLY A 169 -0.04 11.72 -5.48
CA GLY A 169 0.98 12.68 -5.89
C GLY A 169 1.61 13.46 -4.73
N PRO A 170 2.76 14.05 -4.96
CA PRO A 170 3.54 14.02 -6.19
C PRO A 170 4.28 12.68 -6.43
N THR A 171 4.59 12.40 -7.70
CA THR A 171 5.34 11.19 -8.08
C THR A 171 6.78 11.21 -7.55
N GLU A 172 7.44 12.36 -7.61
CA GLU A 172 8.83 12.55 -7.18
C GLU A 172 8.92 13.12 -5.74
N ALA A 173 8.05 12.62 -4.86
CA ALA A 173 7.88 13.17 -3.50
C ALA A 173 9.18 13.18 -2.68
N THR A 174 10.05 12.16 -2.83
CA THR A 174 11.32 12.08 -2.11
C THR A 174 12.28 13.18 -2.53
N ALA A 175 12.43 13.41 -3.85
CA ALA A 175 13.29 14.45 -4.39
C ALA A 175 12.77 15.84 -4.00
N LEU A 176 11.46 16.06 -4.15
CA LEU A 176 10.81 17.32 -3.75
C LEU A 176 10.95 17.58 -2.24
N GLY A 177 10.75 16.58 -1.41
CA GLY A 177 10.92 16.70 0.03
C GLY A 177 12.35 17.08 0.43
N ASN A 178 13.34 16.49 -0.22
CA ASN A 178 14.75 16.82 -0.01
C ASN A 178 15.04 18.28 -0.42
N MET A 179 14.58 18.71 -1.59
CA MET A 179 14.74 20.11 -2.03
C MET A 179 14.08 21.10 -1.07
N LEU A 180 12.86 20.82 -0.60
CA LEU A 180 12.16 21.67 0.35
C LEU A 180 12.92 21.81 1.66
N LEU A 181 13.49 20.72 2.20
CA LEU A 181 14.30 20.80 3.43
C LEU A 181 15.57 21.62 3.22
N GLN A 182 16.22 21.54 2.05
CA GLN A 182 17.36 22.39 1.71
C GLN A 182 16.96 23.87 1.61
N LEU A 183 15.83 24.20 0.97
CA LEU A 183 15.32 25.56 0.89
C LEU A 183 15.00 26.14 2.28
N ILE A 184 14.47 25.33 3.19
CA ILE A 184 14.27 25.75 4.58
C ILE A 184 15.61 26.00 5.29
N ALA A 185 16.58 25.12 5.10
CA ALA A 185 17.92 25.28 5.69
C ALA A 185 18.68 26.49 5.17
N LEU A 186 18.35 26.97 3.97
CA LEU A 186 18.89 28.16 3.34
C LEU A 186 18.05 29.43 3.56
N ASP A 187 17.07 29.37 4.47
CA ASP A 187 16.13 30.47 4.77
C ASP A 187 15.33 30.97 3.54
N GLN A 188 15.21 30.16 2.48
CA GLN A 188 14.40 30.45 1.29
C GLN A 188 12.92 30.07 1.47
N LEU A 189 12.62 29.19 2.41
CA LEU A 189 11.27 28.84 2.87
C LEU A 189 11.25 28.90 4.39
N PRO A 190 10.19 29.44 4.99
CA PRO A 190 10.11 29.59 6.43
C PRO A 190 9.96 28.28 7.17
N ASP A 191 9.22 27.33 6.62
CA ASP A 191 8.91 26.06 7.28
C ASP A 191 8.34 24.98 6.31
N VAL A 192 8.07 23.81 6.86
CA VAL A 192 7.47 22.68 6.13
C VAL A 192 6.04 22.98 5.66
N ALA A 193 5.30 23.84 6.35
CA ALA A 193 3.93 24.18 5.94
C ALA A 193 3.94 25.01 4.65
N ALA A 194 4.84 25.98 4.55
CA ALA A 194 5.09 26.75 3.32
C ALA A 194 5.55 25.83 2.17
N GLY A 195 6.42 24.85 2.45
CA GLY A 195 6.83 23.84 1.48
C GLY A 195 5.67 22.99 0.96
N ARG A 196 4.77 22.55 1.83
CA ARG A 196 3.57 21.81 1.44
C ARG A 196 2.62 22.65 0.59
N GLU A 197 2.50 23.93 0.90
CA GLU A 197 1.66 24.84 0.10
C GLU A 197 2.26 25.06 -1.29
N LEU A 198 3.59 25.14 -1.40
CA LEU A 198 4.27 25.19 -2.68
C LEU A 198 3.97 23.95 -3.53
N ILE A 199 4.11 22.75 -2.94
CA ILE A 199 3.75 21.49 -3.62
C ILE A 199 2.30 21.51 -4.13
N ARG A 200 1.34 21.95 -3.30
CA ARG A 200 -0.07 22.03 -3.73
C ARG A 200 -0.29 22.92 -4.93
N LYS A 201 0.54 23.97 -5.10
CA LYS A 201 0.43 24.93 -6.21
C LYS A 201 1.17 24.49 -7.45
N THR A 202 2.22 23.69 -7.32
CA THR A 202 3.11 23.33 -8.43
C THR A 202 2.89 21.92 -8.96
N GLU A 203 2.40 21.02 -8.13
CA GLU A 203 2.22 19.61 -8.48
C GLU A 203 0.75 19.26 -8.77
N THR A 204 0.56 18.38 -9.74
CA THR A 204 -0.77 17.83 -10.01
C THR A 204 -1.08 16.72 -9.03
N LEU A 205 -2.02 16.96 -8.12
CA LEU A 205 -2.54 15.97 -7.19
C LEU A 205 -3.88 15.44 -7.69
N LYS A 206 -4.08 14.13 -7.67
CA LYS A 206 -5.31 13.49 -8.07
C LYS A 206 -6.02 12.86 -6.88
N THR A 207 -7.27 13.24 -6.65
CA THR A 207 -8.10 12.67 -5.59
C THR A 207 -8.94 11.52 -6.13
N TYR A 208 -8.96 10.42 -5.41
CA TYR A 208 -9.81 9.25 -5.66
C TYR A 208 -10.81 9.14 -4.51
N GLU A 209 -12.08 9.39 -4.82
CA GLU A 209 -13.16 9.26 -3.87
C GLU A 209 -13.58 7.79 -3.74
N PRO A 210 -13.89 7.32 -2.51
CA PRO A 210 -14.32 5.95 -2.30
C PRO A 210 -15.68 5.67 -2.95
N LYS A 211 -15.80 4.52 -3.59
CA LYS A 211 -17.05 3.99 -4.13
C LYS A 211 -17.53 2.87 -3.23
N PRO A 212 -18.45 3.11 -2.29
CA PRO A 212 -18.87 2.09 -1.33
C PRO A 212 -19.61 0.94 -2.03
N THR A 213 -19.24 -0.29 -1.66
CA THR A 213 -19.97 -1.50 -2.06
C THR A 213 -20.09 -2.44 -0.86
N ALA A 214 -21.25 -3.07 -0.66
CA ALA A 214 -21.45 -4.05 0.41
C ALA A 214 -20.52 -5.28 0.27
N ALA A 215 -20.09 -5.59 -0.95
CA ALA A 215 -19.15 -6.68 -1.23
C ALA A 215 -17.78 -6.47 -0.60
N ARG A 216 -17.34 -5.22 -0.46
CA ARG A 216 -16.01 -4.85 0.03
C ARG A 216 -15.76 -5.25 1.48
N ASP A 217 -16.70 -5.03 2.37
CA ASP A 217 -16.53 -5.38 3.78
C ASP A 217 -16.54 -6.89 4.00
N ARG A 218 -17.25 -7.64 3.12
CA ARG A 218 -17.14 -9.09 3.09
C ARG A 218 -15.76 -9.51 2.62
N ALA A 219 -15.30 -8.98 1.50
CA ALA A 219 -13.96 -9.21 0.94
C ALA A 219 -12.84 -8.89 1.94
N TYR A 220 -12.99 -7.82 2.73
CA TYR A 220 -12.02 -7.50 3.76
C TYR A 220 -11.99 -8.52 4.90
N ARG A 221 -13.13 -9.04 5.32
CA ARG A 221 -13.17 -10.14 6.30
C ARG A 221 -12.54 -11.42 5.75
N ASP A 222 -12.81 -11.75 4.49
CA ASP A 222 -12.22 -12.91 3.82
C ASP A 222 -10.70 -12.75 3.72
N PHE A 223 -10.22 -11.56 3.36
CA PHE A 223 -8.79 -11.23 3.39
C PHE A 223 -8.18 -11.37 4.79
N GLN A 224 -8.83 -10.87 5.84
CA GLN A 224 -8.33 -11.03 7.21
C GLN A 224 -8.21 -12.49 7.65
N ASN A 225 -9.06 -13.38 7.15
CA ASN A 225 -9.03 -14.80 7.49
C ASN A 225 -7.80 -15.52 6.92
N ILE A 226 -7.25 -15.07 5.80
CA ILE A 226 -6.03 -15.65 5.20
C ILE A 226 -4.73 -15.15 5.84
N LEU A 227 -4.78 -14.08 6.63
CA LEU A 227 -3.63 -13.54 7.36
C LEU A 227 -3.37 -14.25 8.71
N ARG A 228 -4.17 -15.24 9.07
CA ARG A 228 -4.12 -15.95 10.36
C ARG A 228 -3.29 -17.21 10.31
#